data_c1da8a09609099aeecf1f744d32bf3d1
#
_entry.id   c1da8a09609099aeecf1f744d32bf3d1
#
_cell.length_a   1.000
_cell.length_b   1.000
_cell.length_c   1.000
_cell.angle_alpha   90.00
_cell.angle_beta   90.00
_cell.angle_gamma   90.00
#
_symmetry.space_group_name_H-M   'P 1'
#
loop_
_entity.id
_entity.type
_entity.pdbx_description
1 polymer ?
#
loop_
_entity_poly.entity_id
_entity_poly.type
_entity_poly.pdbx_seq_one_letter_code
_entity_poly.pdbx_strand_id
1 'polypeptide(L)'
;MHTPFLTEKNVDKTQRVARIFACVVSLATISGAALAQQVTGTLGSPSATTTLSGKQLPAPEPAFGGVIKDDALQSKPWWPPRVVPPKGAPNVLLIMTDDAGFAVPSTFGGVIPTPTMDRIAASGLRYNRMFSTALCSPTRAAMITGRNHHSVGFGVIAEQATGFPGYDSVIGVDNATIGRILRDNGYATSWFGKDHNTPTYQASQVGPFTQWPTGMGFDYFYGFVGGDANQWGPNLFRNTTQIYPWIGHEGTLKMDRSDPKAEIWPVTGKEPSWNLITAMADDALDWMYRIHQTDPRQPIFIWYVPGASHAPHHPTREWVDKIHAMHLFDDGYEKVRERIFANQKKLGVIPQDEELTPWPNDLLTPWDKLTPEAKKLYIRQVEVFAAYVAYNDHEIGRVIKGFEDLGKLDNTLIIYQNGDNGTSAEGGPEGTFSEVAFFNGVRPPVDVQMKFYEAWGTEFAYNHMSAGWSWAFDTPFDWFKQNASRLGGINQNM
;
A
#
# COMPACT_ATOMS: atom_id res chain seq x y z
N MET A 1 -39.14 -64.05 4.53
CA MET A 1 -38.46 -65.14 3.83
C MET A 1 -36.98 -64.79 3.70
N HIS A 2 -36.19 -65.56 4.45
CA HIS A 2 -34.79 -65.91 4.28
C HIS A 2 -33.72 -64.91 3.85
N THR A 3 -32.96 -64.46 4.83
CA THR A 3 -31.54 -64.16 4.79
C THR A 3 -30.70 -65.32 4.35
N PRO A 4 -29.50 -65.12 3.77
CA PRO A 4 -28.37 -65.91 4.17
C PRO A 4 -27.18 -65.14 4.71
N PHE A 5 -26.64 -65.63 5.78
CA PHE A 5 -25.36 -65.36 6.39
C PHE A 5 -24.19 -65.51 5.40
N LEU A 6 -23.24 -64.58 5.45
CA LEU A 6 -21.91 -64.77 4.87
C LEU A 6 -20.88 -64.90 5.98
N THR A 7 -20.18 -65.96 5.93
CA THR A 7 -19.15 -66.51 6.83
C THR A 7 -17.93 -65.57 6.96
N GLU A 8 -17.51 -65.38 8.21
CA GLU A 8 -16.18 -64.85 8.56
C GLU A 8 -15.07 -65.73 8.01
N LYS A 9 -14.19 -65.18 7.18
CA LYS A 9 -12.89 -65.76 6.88
C LYS A 9 -11.88 -65.31 7.92
N ASN A 10 -11.32 -66.27 8.66
CA ASN A 10 -10.18 -66.06 9.53
C ASN A 10 -9.01 -65.51 8.77
N VAL A 11 -8.68 -64.18 9.05
CA VAL A 11 -7.46 -63.57 8.61
C VAL A 11 -6.39 -63.83 9.65
N ASP A 12 -5.35 -64.55 9.22
CA ASP A 12 -4.20 -65.01 9.98
C ASP A 12 -3.61 -63.89 10.85
N LYS A 13 -3.51 -64.11 12.16
CA LYS A 13 -2.95 -63.21 13.15
C LYS A 13 -1.53 -62.72 12.79
N THR A 14 -0.76 -63.55 12.07
CA THR A 14 0.60 -63.21 11.60
C THR A 14 0.63 -62.06 10.57
N GLN A 15 -0.38 -61.95 9.70
CA GLN A 15 -0.48 -60.84 8.74
C GLN A 15 -0.92 -59.53 9.39
N ARG A 16 -1.66 -59.56 10.50
CA ARG A 16 -2.01 -58.35 11.26
C ARG A 16 -0.81 -57.73 11.97
N VAL A 17 0.05 -58.57 12.56
CA VAL A 17 1.26 -58.12 13.25
C VAL A 17 2.27 -57.52 12.24
N ALA A 18 2.45 -58.15 11.08
CA ALA A 18 3.33 -57.62 10.01
C ALA A 18 2.84 -56.30 9.43
N ARG A 19 1.52 -56.07 9.29
CA ARG A 19 0.95 -54.77 8.83
C ARG A 19 1.03 -53.67 9.88
N ILE A 20 0.90 -54.02 11.17
CA ILE A 20 1.09 -53.04 12.26
C ILE A 20 2.56 -52.64 12.37
N PHE A 21 3.51 -53.58 12.22
CA PHE A 21 4.94 -53.26 12.22
C PHE A 21 5.37 -52.47 10.99
N ALA A 22 4.83 -52.74 9.81
CA ALA A 22 5.07 -51.97 8.60
C ALA A 22 4.51 -50.54 8.69
N CYS A 23 3.33 -50.31 9.31
CA CYS A 23 2.78 -49.00 9.59
C CYS A 23 3.56 -48.25 10.67
N VAL A 24 4.06 -48.92 11.71
CA VAL A 24 4.86 -48.27 12.75
C VAL A 24 6.25 -47.90 12.25
N VAL A 25 6.88 -48.72 11.39
CA VAL A 25 8.16 -48.41 10.76
C VAL A 25 7.99 -47.30 9.69
N SER A 26 6.87 -47.25 8.95
CA SER A 26 6.57 -46.17 8.01
C SER A 26 6.23 -44.88 8.70
N LEU A 27 5.64 -44.87 9.91
CA LEU A 27 5.45 -43.63 10.69
C LEU A 27 6.75 -43.15 11.36
N ALA A 28 7.68 -44.05 11.67
CA ALA A 28 8.98 -43.67 12.24
C ALA A 28 9.95 -43.08 11.20
N THR A 29 9.73 -43.29 9.90
CA THR A 29 10.56 -42.74 8.81
C THR A 29 10.01 -41.43 8.24
N ILE A 30 8.79 -41.01 8.59
CA ILE A 30 8.23 -39.70 8.18
C ILE A 30 8.57 -38.59 9.18
N SER A 31 9.09 -38.93 10.37
CA SER A 31 9.50 -37.95 11.38
C SER A 31 10.92 -37.36 11.17
N GLY A 32 11.56 -37.58 10.02
CA GLY A 32 12.97 -37.27 9.82
C GLY A 32 13.30 -36.17 8.81
N ALA A 33 12.32 -35.43 8.33
CA ALA A 33 12.59 -34.25 7.50
C ALA A 33 12.03 -32.96 8.12
N ALA A 34 12.19 -32.77 9.42
CA ALA A 34 12.36 -31.45 9.94
C ALA A 34 13.67 -30.93 9.30
N LEU A 35 13.56 -30.00 8.35
CA LEU A 35 14.73 -29.35 7.78
C LEU A 35 15.57 -28.86 8.95
N ALA A 36 16.68 -29.54 9.20
CA ALA A 36 17.54 -29.21 10.32
C ALA A 36 17.91 -27.73 10.20
N GLN A 37 17.63 -26.97 11.23
CA GLN A 37 18.03 -25.60 11.38
C GLN A 37 19.55 -25.54 11.14
N GLN A 38 19.98 -24.91 10.05
CA GLN A 38 21.39 -24.85 9.72
C GLN A 38 22.06 -23.82 10.63
N VAL A 39 22.89 -24.28 11.55
CA VAL A 39 23.71 -23.44 12.43
C VAL A 39 25.10 -23.31 11.81
N THR A 40 25.62 -22.09 11.75
CA THR A 40 26.99 -21.76 11.30
C THR A 40 27.70 -20.93 12.36
N GLY A 41 29.02 -20.84 12.28
CA GLY A 41 29.85 -20.22 13.29
C GLY A 41 30.08 -21.14 14.50
N THR A 42 30.67 -20.59 15.55
CA THR A 42 30.94 -21.35 16.80
C THR A 42 29.75 -21.23 17.73
N LEU A 43 29.04 -22.35 17.98
CA LEU A 43 27.91 -22.36 18.91
C LEU A 43 28.31 -21.86 20.29
N GLY A 44 27.53 -20.97 20.87
CA GLY A 44 27.83 -20.34 22.16
C GLY A 44 28.73 -19.11 22.08
N SER A 45 29.16 -18.71 20.87
CA SER A 45 29.92 -17.48 20.61
C SER A 45 29.10 -16.44 19.87
N PRO A 46 29.51 -15.15 19.85
CA PRO A 46 28.83 -14.11 19.09
C PRO A 46 28.77 -14.35 17.56
N SER A 47 29.63 -15.26 17.04
CA SER A 47 29.65 -15.61 15.61
C SER A 47 28.62 -16.66 15.21
N ALA A 48 27.94 -17.29 16.16
CA ALA A 48 26.93 -18.29 15.87
C ALA A 48 25.72 -17.70 15.17
N THR A 49 25.32 -18.28 14.03
CA THR A 49 24.12 -17.91 13.28
C THR A 49 23.26 -19.13 12.98
N THR A 50 21.98 -18.93 12.77
CA THR A 50 21.05 -19.97 12.37
C THR A 50 20.18 -19.48 11.21
N THR A 51 19.88 -20.39 10.28
CA THR A 51 18.99 -20.13 9.16
C THR A 51 17.68 -20.87 9.35
N LEU A 52 16.57 -20.17 9.17
CA LEU A 52 15.21 -20.72 9.21
C LEU A 52 14.70 -21.02 7.81
N SER A 53 13.73 -21.94 7.72
CA SER A 53 13.11 -22.28 6.43
C SER A 53 12.28 -21.15 5.80
N GLY A 54 11.96 -20.12 6.56
CA GLY A 54 11.08 -19.02 6.15
C GLY A 54 9.59 -19.38 6.05
N LYS A 55 9.22 -20.63 6.36
CA LYS A 55 7.83 -21.11 6.25
C LYS A 55 7.01 -20.93 7.53
N GLN A 56 7.65 -20.59 8.62
CA GLN A 56 7.02 -20.43 9.94
C GLN A 56 7.78 -19.41 10.76
N LEU A 57 7.15 -18.94 11.84
CA LEU A 57 7.83 -18.10 12.82
C LEU A 57 8.99 -18.85 13.46
N PRO A 58 10.08 -18.13 13.86
CA PRO A 58 11.20 -18.74 14.57
C PRO A 58 10.76 -19.52 15.81
N ALA A 59 11.48 -20.57 16.13
CA ALA A 59 11.34 -21.24 17.41
C ALA A 59 11.68 -20.26 18.56
N PRO A 60 11.11 -20.45 19.76
CA PRO A 60 11.52 -19.69 20.94
C PRO A 60 13.04 -19.71 21.14
N GLU A 61 13.58 -18.67 21.74
CA GLU A 61 15.02 -18.60 22.06
C GLU A 61 15.47 -19.87 22.81
N PRO A 62 16.62 -20.44 22.46
CA PRO A 62 17.12 -21.63 23.15
C PRO A 62 17.49 -21.29 24.59
N ALA A 63 17.36 -22.26 25.47
CA ALA A 63 17.83 -22.13 26.85
C ALA A 63 19.34 -21.81 26.89
N PHE A 64 19.78 -21.07 27.90
CA PHE A 64 21.19 -20.75 28.07
C PHE A 64 22.06 -22.00 28.07
N GLY A 65 22.98 -22.13 27.12
CA GLY A 65 23.85 -23.29 26.93
C GLY A 65 25.21 -23.20 27.62
N GLY A 66 25.43 -22.17 28.44
CA GLY A 66 26.67 -21.95 29.18
C GLY A 66 26.63 -22.51 30.61
N VAL A 67 27.59 -22.08 31.45
CA VAL A 67 27.68 -22.44 32.84
C VAL A 67 27.90 -21.17 33.68
N ILE A 68 27.04 -20.94 34.65
CA ILE A 68 27.19 -19.84 35.60
C ILE A 68 27.70 -20.43 36.95
N LYS A 69 28.80 -19.90 37.47
CA LYS A 69 29.42 -20.20 38.74
C LYS A 69 29.54 -18.92 39.57
N ASP A 70 29.80 -19.04 40.88
CA ASP A 70 30.02 -17.90 41.75
C ASP A 70 31.28 -17.10 41.34
N ASP A 71 32.29 -17.79 40.78
CA ASP A 71 33.47 -17.19 40.19
C ASP A 71 33.31 -17.05 38.67
N ALA A 72 33.50 -15.82 38.18
CA ALA A 72 33.40 -15.49 36.74
C ALA A 72 34.43 -16.26 35.91
N LEU A 73 35.64 -16.54 36.45
CA LEU A 73 36.68 -17.30 35.70
C LEU A 73 36.33 -18.79 35.57
N GLN A 74 35.41 -19.28 36.40
CA GLN A 74 34.90 -20.66 36.33
C GLN A 74 33.58 -20.75 35.53
N SER A 75 33.02 -19.62 35.16
CA SER A 75 31.82 -19.54 34.33
C SER A 75 32.18 -19.70 32.87
N LYS A 76 31.25 -20.28 32.10
CA LYS A 76 31.40 -20.47 30.67
C LYS A 76 30.31 -19.65 29.92
N PRO A 77 30.69 -18.59 29.19
CA PRO A 77 29.74 -17.82 28.42
C PRO A 77 29.16 -18.62 27.27
N TRP A 78 27.97 -18.24 26.85
CA TRP A 78 27.31 -18.83 25.69
C TRP A 78 26.38 -17.80 25.03
N TRP A 79 26.43 -17.70 23.71
CA TRP A 79 25.59 -16.84 22.90
C TRP A 79 24.63 -17.68 22.07
N PRO A 80 23.30 -17.38 22.06
CA PRO A 80 22.39 -18.04 21.14
C PRO A 80 22.76 -17.70 19.68
N PRO A 81 22.58 -18.64 18.74
CA PRO A 81 22.78 -18.34 17.32
C PRO A 81 21.86 -17.22 16.87
N ARG A 82 22.42 -16.21 16.18
CA ARG A 82 21.62 -15.17 15.56
C ARG A 82 20.85 -15.75 14.37
N VAL A 83 19.58 -15.39 14.24
CA VAL A 83 18.78 -15.72 13.05
C VAL A 83 19.32 -14.92 11.87
N VAL A 84 19.60 -15.58 10.77
CA VAL A 84 20.00 -14.97 9.50
C VAL A 84 19.16 -15.59 8.36
N PRO A 85 18.84 -14.82 7.32
CA PRO A 85 18.11 -15.36 6.17
C PRO A 85 18.95 -16.36 5.38
N PRO A 86 18.33 -17.21 4.57
CA PRO A 86 19.04 -18.08 3.65
C PRO A 86 19.99 -17.29 2.74
N LYS A 87 21.12 -17.92 2.37
CA LYS A 87 22.06 -17.29 1.42
C LYS A 87 21.34 -16.98 0.10
N GLY A 88 21.45 -15.74 -0.35
CA GLY A 88 20.80 -15.27 -1.58
C GLY A 88 19.31 -14.95 -1.43
N ALA A 89 18.82 -14.84 -0.21
CA ALA A 89 17.45 -14.36 0.03
C ALA A 89 17.25 -13.00 -0.68
N PRO A 90 16.16 -12.83 -1.47
CA PRO A 90 15.93 -11.59 -2.22
C PRO A 90 15.55 -10.44 -1.30
N ASN A 91 15.85 -9.22 -1.72
CA ASN A 91 15.17 -8.05 -1.18
C ASN A 91 13.74 -8.02 -1.68
N VAL A 92 12.87 -7.32 -0.96
CA VAL A 92 11.46 -7.16 -1.35
C VAL A 92 11.08 -5.69 -1.24
N LEU A 93 10.61 -5.13 -2.35
CA LEU A 93 9.98 -3.81 -2.40
C LEU A 93 8.50 -4.02 -2.76
N LEU A 94 7.63 -3.84 -1.78
CA LEU A 94 6.18 -3.93 -1.96
C LEU A 94 5.61 -2.52 -1.94
N ILE A 95 5.05 -2.10 -3.08
CA ILE A 95 4.49 -0.76 -3.30
C ILE A 95 2.97 -0.89 -3.42
N MET A 96 2.23 -0.03 -2.73
CA MET A 96 0.78 0.11 -2.90
C MET A 96 0.43 1.60 -2.90
N THR A 97 -0.11 2.10 -4.01
CA THR A 97 -0.65 3.46 -4.05
C THR A 97 -2.07 3.50 -3.46
N ASP A 98 -2.68 4.67 -3.42
CA ASP A 98 -3.94 4.91 -2.72
C ASP A 98 -4.97 5.49 -3.70
N ASP A 99 -6.21 5.04 -3.65
CA ASP A 99 -7.34 5.55 -4.48
C ASP A 99 -7.05 5.63 -5.99
N ALA A 100 -6.20 4.75 -6.51
CA ALA A 100 -5.85 4.71 -7.92
C ALA A 100 -6.52 3.51 -8.60
N GLY A 101 -7.59 3.75 -9.34
CA GLY A 101 -8.34 2.72 -10.04
C GLY A 101 -7.60 2.07 -11.22
N PHE A 102 -8.22 1.05 -11.79
CA PHE A 102 -7.61 0.19 -12.82
C PHE A 102 -7.04 0.96 -14.01
N ALA A 103 -7.68 2.06 -14.42
CA ALA A 103 -7.33 2.83 -15.59
C ALA A 103 -6.51 4.10 -15.31
N VAL A 104 -6.01 4.28 -14.10
CA VAL A 104 -5.18 5.44 -13.74
C VAL A 104 -3.83 5.40 -14.45
N PRO A 105 -3.01 4.32 -14.34
CA PRO A 105 -1.65 4.31 -14.89
C PRO A 105 -1.62 4.00 -16.39
N SER A 106 -0.67 4.60 -17.10
CA SER A 106 -0.38 4.30 -18.52
C SER A 106 -0.13 2.82 -18.78
N THR A 107 0.46 2.12 -17.82
CA THR A 107 0.77 0.68 -17.85
C THR A 107 -0.45 -0.19 -18.13
N PHE A 108 -1.63 0.24 -17.72
CA PHE A 108 -2.91 -0.44 -17.92
C PHE A 108 -3.88 0.35 -18.82
N GLY A 109 -3.35 1.19 -19.69
CA GLY A 109 -4.09 1.91 -20.71
C GLY A 109 -4.55 3.31 -20.31
N GLY A 110 -4.28 3.74 -19.08
CA GLY A 110 -4.54 5.10 -18.61
C GLY A 110 -3.84 6.17 -19.44
N VAL A 111 -4.30 7.41 -19.32
CA VAL A 111 -3.70 8.54 -20.00
C VAL A 111 -2.66 9.27 -19.15
N ILE A 112 -2.60 8.97 -17.86
CA ILE A 112 -1.63 9.58 -16.94
C ILE A 112 -0.29 8.84 -17.10
N PRO A 113 0.81 9.56 -17.36
CA PRO A 113 2.10 8.91 -17.54
C PRO A 113 2.65 8.36 -16.21
N THR A 114 2.97 7.06 -16.20
CA THR A 114 3.59 6.35 -15.09
C THR A 114 4.82 5.56 -15.56
N PRO A 115 5.89 6.25 -16.01
CA PRO A 115 7.04 5.61 -16.66
C PRO A 115 7.80 4.64 -15.75
N THR A 116 7.73 4.81 -14.44
CA THR A 116 8.33 3.85 -13.49
C THR A 116 7.59 2.52 -13.52
N MET A 117 6.27 2.54 -13.44
CA MET A 117 5.45 1.34 -13.52
C MET A 117 5.55 0.69 -14.90
N ASP A 118 5.60 1.49 -15.99
CA ASP A 118 5.83 1.00 -17.36
C ASP A 118 7.15 0.23 -17.48
N ARG A 119 8.23 0.73 -16.88
CA ARG A 119 9.55 0.09 -16.85
C ARG A 119 9.51 -1.26 -16.12
N ILE A 120 8.83 -1.32 -14.96
CA ILE A 120 8.67 -2.57 -14.21
C ILE A 120 7.88 -3.59 -15.02
N ALA A 121 6.78 -3.16 -15.62
CA ALA A 121 5.93 -4.01 -16.46
C ALA A 121 6.68 -4.54 -17.70
N ALA A 122 7.59 -3.76 -18.27
CA ALA A 122 8.39 -4.17 -19.42
C ALA A 122 9.39 -5.30 -19.09
N SER A 123 9.81 -5.43 -17.83
CA SER A 123 10.74 -6.46 -17.35
C SER A 123 10.07 -7.53 -16.47
N GLY A 124 8.77 -7.44 -16.26
CA GLY A 124 8.03 -8.29 -15.32
C GLY A 124 6.71 -8.82 -15.87
N LEU A 125 5.75 -8.96 -14.98
CA LEU A 125 4.41 -9.44 -15.29
C LEU A 125 3.39 -8.34 -14.97
N ARG A 126 2.32 -8.26 -15.76
CA ARG A 126 1.15 -7.43 -15.48
C ARG A 126 -0.02 -8.31 -15.07
N TYR A 127 -0.56 -8.06 -13.89
CA TYR A 127 -1.75 -8.73 -13.38
C TYR A 127 -2.96 -7.81 -13.54
N ASN A 128 -3.91 -8.19 -14.37
CA ASN A 128 -5.15 -7.45 -14.64
C ASN A 128 -6.37 -8.02 -13.90
N ARG A 129 -6.17 -8.99 -13.01
CA ARG A 129 -7.20 -9.63 -12.18
C ARG A 129 -6.71 -9.73 -10.75
N MET A 130 -6.34 -8.60 -10.18
CA MET A 130 -5.98 -8.47 -8.79
C MET A 130 -7.15 -7.83 -8.04
N PHE A 131 -7.71 -8.53 -7.06
CA PHE A 131 -8.88 -8.03 -6.34
C PHE A 131 -8.48 -7.53 -4.96
N SER A 132 -8.84 -6.29 -4.69
CA SER A 132 -8.77 -5.65 -3.38
C SER A 132 -10.14 -5.71 -2.67
N THR A 133 -10.26 -5.07 -1.52
CA THR A 133 -11.57 -4.64 -1.02
C THR A 133 -11.94 -3.30 -1.64
N ALA A 134 -13.16 -2.81 -1.39
CA ALA A 134 -13.59 -1.52 -1.91
C ALA A 134 -13.12 -0.32 -1.04
N LEU A 135 -12.28 -0.57 -0.03
CA LEU A 135 -11.81 0.43 0.94
C LEU A 135 -10.36 0.18 1.35
N CYS A 136 -9.64 1.25 1.68
CA CYS A 136 -8.20 1.27 1.94
C CYS A 136 -7.78 0.42 3.16
N SER A 137 -8.22 0.70 4.38
CA SER A 137 -7.73 -0.03 5.55
C SER A 137 -8.05 -1.53 5.54
N PRO A 138 -9.20 -2.02 5.05
CA PRO A 138 -9.44 -3.45 4.86
C PRO A 138 -8.46 -4.11 3.89
N THR A 139 -8.19 -3.49 2.74
CA THR A 139 -7.20 -4.01 1.77
C THR A 139 -5.80 -4.04 2.38
N ARG A 140 -5.40 -2.97 3.08
CA ARG A 140 -4.09 -2.88 3.75
C ARG A 140 -3.93 -3.94 4.83
N ALA A 141 -4.96 -4.15 5.67
CA ALA A 141 -4.96 -5.21 6.68
C ALA A 141 -4.83 -6.61 6.05
N ALA A 142 -5.58 -6.89 4.97
CA ALA A 142 -5.46 -8.14 4.23
C ALA A 142 -4.07 -8.33 3.63
N MET A 143 -3.47 -7.28 3.06
CA MET A 143 -2.16 -7.34 2.43
C MET A 143 -1.05 -7.62 3.43
N ILE A 144 -1.01 -6.91 4.56
CA ILE A 144 0.07 -7.09 5.54
C ILE A 144 -0.05 -8.38 6.35
N THR A 145 -1.25 -8.98 6.45
CA THR A 145 -1.48 -10.21 7.22
C THR A 145 -1.61 -11.47 6.36
N GLY A 146 -1.86 -11.31 5.04
CA GLY A 146 -2.17 -12.42 4.14
C GLY A 146 -3.49 -13.13 4.48
N ARG A 147 -4.42 -12.47 5.18
CA ARG A 147 -5.70 -13.01 5.65
C ARG A 147 -6.87 -12.20 5.12
N ASN A 148 -8.05 -12.81 5.12
CA ASN A 148 -9.29 -12.06 4.87
C ASN A 148 -9.43 -10.93 5.89
N HIS A 149 -9.78 -9.74 5.42
CA HIS A 149 -9.84 -8.53 6.23
C HIS A 149 -10.82 -8.63 7.42
N HIS A 150 -11.97 -9.33 7.27
CA HIS A 150 -12.88 -9.58 8.39
C HIS A 150 -12.25 -10.46 9.47
N SER A 151 -11.37 -11.41 9.07
CA SER A 151 -10.68 -12.30 10.03
C SER A 151 -9.63 -11.57 10.88
N VAL A 152 -9.26 -10.36 10.49
CA VAL A 152 -8.28 -9.52 11.17
C VAL A 152 -8.86 -8.18 11.65
N GLY A 153 -10.18 -8.12 11.84
CA GLY A 153 -10.85 -6.97 12.45
C GLY A 153 -11.24 -5.84 11.50
N PHE A 154 -10.93 -5.93 10.20
CA PHE A 154 -11.10 -4.83 9.24
C PHE A 154 -12.26 -5.06 8.26
N GLY A 155 -13.46 -5.33 8.77
CA GLY A 155 -14.68 -5.36 7.97
C GLY A 155 -15.10 -3.99 7.42
N VAL A 156 -14.53 -2.91 7.97
CA VAL A 156 -14.77 -1.50 7.61
C VAL A 156 -13.46 -0.70 7.83
N ILE A 157 -13.41 0.57 7.41
CA ILE A 157 -12.26 1.45 7.68
C ILE A 157 -12.11 1.73 9.18
N ALA A 158 -10.87 2.03 9.60
CA ALA A 158 -10.51 2.20 11.01
C ALA A 158 -11.37 3.26 11.73
N GLU A 159 -11.72 4.34 11.04
CA GLU A 159 -12.53 5.45 11.57
C GLU A 159 -14.00 5.08 11.83
N GLN A 160 -14.49 4.02 11.20
CA GLN A 160 -15.85 3.50 11.33
C GLN A 160 -15.90 2.20 12.15
N ALA A 161 -14.84 1.89 12.89
CA ALA A 161 -14.78 0.70 13.72
C ALA A 161 -15.95 0.61 14.69
N THR A 162 -16.43 -0.62 14.90
CA THR A 162 -17.54 -0.93 15.82
C THR A 162 -17.08 -1.98 16.84
N GLY A 163 -17.90 -2.23 17.87
CA GLY A 163 -17.60 -3.26 18.87
C GLY A 163 -17.91 -4.70 18.44
N PHE A 164 -18.20 -4.94 17.15
CA PHE A 164 -18.52 -6.29 16.67
C PHE A 164 -17.26 -7.03 16.22
N PRO A 165 -17.18 -8.37 16.44
CA PRO A 165 -16.08 -9.17 15.92
C PRO A 165 -15.90 -9.02 14.40
N GLY A 166 -14.67 -8.82 13.96
CA GLY A 166 -14.34 -8.58 12.56
C GLY A 166 -14.51 -7.12 12.08
N TYR A 167 -14.94 -6.21 12.96
CA TYR A 167 -15.18 -4.79 12.66
C TYR A 167 -14.60 -3.83 13.69
N ASP A 168 -13.72 -4.32 14.56
CA ASP A 168 -13.13 -3.56 15.67
C ASP A 168 -11.83 -2.84 15.30
N SER A 169 -11.33 -3.07 14.08
CA SER A 169 -10.10 -2.49 13.53
C SER A 169 -8.85 -2.81 14.36
N VAL A 170 -8.81 -4.00 14.97
CA VAL A 170 -7.66 -4.48 15.75
C VAL A 170 -7.11 -5.75 15.13
N ILE A 171 -5.86 -5.72 14.68
CA ILE A 171 -5.14 -6.92 14.25
C ILE A 171 -4.69 -7.67 15.51
N GLY A 172 -5.33 -8.80 15.80
CA GLY A 172 -5.01 -9.61 16.98
C GLY A 172 -3.57 -10.12 16.97
N VAL A 173 -3.00 -10.32 18.16
CA VAL A 173 -1.60 -10.77 18.35
C VAL A 173 -1.29 -12.16 17.76
N ASP A 174 -2.32 -12.94 17.47
CA ASP A 174 -2.27 -14.23 16.79
C ASP A 174 -2.14 -14.13 15.27
N ASN A 175 -2.19 -12.90 14.74
CA ASN A 175 -2.04 -12.61 13.32
C ASN A 175 -0.68 -11.93 13.07
N ALA A 176 0.28 -12.71 12.59
CA ALA A 176 1.58 -12.15 12.22
C ALA A 176 1.47 -11.35 10.93
N THR A 177 2.06 -10.16 10.92
CA THR A 177 2.24 -9.36 9.70
C THR A 177 3.42 -9.87 8.90
N ILE A 178 3.46 -9.54 7.60
CA ILE A 178 4.62 -9.82 6.74
C ILE A 178 5.90 -9.15 7.27
N GLY A 179 5.79 -7.95 7.86
CA GLY A 179 6.92 -7.29 8.53
C GLY A 179 7.46 -8.13 9.68
N ARG A 180 6.57 -8.62 10.55
CA ARG A 180 6.95 -9.51 11.66
C ARG A 180 7.60 -10.81 11.17
N ILE A 181 7.02 -11.47 10.18
CA ILE A 181 7.54 -12.72 9.63
C ILE A 181 8.95 -12.51 9.05
N LEU A 182 9.13 -11.49 8.22
CA LEU A 182 10.41 -11.23 7.57
C LEU A 182 11.48 -10.78 8.59
N ARG A 183 11.13 -9.90 9.54
CA ARG A 183 12.04 -9.49 10.62
C ARG A 183 12.52 -10.69 11.43
N ASP A 184 11.60 -11.54 11.86
CA ASP A 184 11.92 -12.72 12.66
C ASP A 184 12.71 -13.78 11.86
N ASN A 185 12.81 -13.63 10.53
CA ASN A 185 13.65 -14.40 9.62
C ASN A 185 14.93 -13.64 9.19
N GLY A 186 15.29 -12.56 9.85
CA GLY A 186 16.57 -11.86 9.68
C GLY A 186 16.61 -10.77 8.62
N TYR A 187 15.48 -10.36 8.07
CA TYR A 187 15.38 -9.16 7.21
C TYR A 187 15.43 -7.88 8.06
N ALA A 188 15.98 -6.82 7.48
CA ALA A 188 15.67 -5.48 7.95
C ALA A 188 14.33 -5.06 7.32
N THR A 189 13.39 -4.56 8.12
CA THR A 189 12.02 -4.29 7.69
C THR A 189 11.62 -2.85 7.92
N SER A 190 10.93 -2.23 6.95
CA SER A 190 10.50 -0.86 7.05
C SER A 190 9.12 -0.63 6.43
N TRP A 191 8.43 0.39 6.94
CA TRP A 191 7.16 0.90 6.45
C TRP A 191 7.28 2.39 6.18
N PHE A 192 7.03 2.81 4.94
CA PHE A 192 7.04 4.21 4.51
C PHE A 192 5.66 4.63 4.03
N GLY A 193 5.09 5.66 4.66
CA GLY A 193 3.85 6.29 4.22
C GLY A 193 2.64 6.05 5.12
N LYS A 194 1.51 5.75 4.51
CA LYS A 194 0.20 5.64 5.15
C LYS A 194 0.08 4.40 6.03
N ASP A 195 -0.17 4.61 7.32
CA ASP A 195 -0.63 3.58 8.25
C ASP A 195 -2.11 3.81 8.57
N HIS A 196 -2.96 3.03 7.93
CA HIS A 196 -4.41 3.06 8.12
C HIS A 196 -4.92 1.82 8.87
N ASN A 197 -4.02 1.12 9.58
CA ASN A 197 -4.35 -0.08 10.36
C ASN A 197 -4.18 0.09 11.86
N THR A 198 -3.73 1.24 12.33
CA THR A 198 -3.76 1.60 13.74
C THR A 198 -5.19 2.03 14.12
N PRO A 199 -5.82 1.39 15.14
CA PRO A 199 -7.14 1.80 15.61
C PRO A 199 -7.12 3.26 16.10
N THR A 200 -8.23 3.99 15.90
CA THR A 200 -8.30 5.43 16.21
C THR A 200 -7.97 5.77 17.66
N TYR A 201 -8.31 4.90 18.62
CA TYR A 201 -7.99 5.11 20.05
C TYR A 201 -6.50 4.89 20.37
N GLN A 202 -5.68 4.36 19.44
CA GLN A 202 -4.22 4.26 19.55
C GLN A 202 -3.49 5.25 18.64
N ALA A 203 -4.19 5.99 17.79
CA ALA A 203 -3.60 6.93 16.82
C ALA A 203 -3.08 8.22 17.48
N SER A 204 -2.50 8.12 18.65
CA SER A 204 -1.99 9.23 19.46
C SER A 204 -0.49 9.13 19.66
N GLN A 205 0.20 10.27 19.64
CA GLN A 205 1.64 10.38 19.90
C GLN A 205 2.07 9.91 21.32
N VAL A 206 1.11 9.61 22.19
CA VAL A 206 1.38 9.08 23.53
C VAL A 206 1.08 7.58 23.64
N GLY A 207 0.69 6.94 22.53
CA GLY A 207 0.38 5.51 22.50
C GLY A 207 -0.99 5.14 23.09
N PRO A 208 -1.25 3.83 23.31
CA PRO A 208 -0.29 2.72 23.16
C PRO A 208 0.17 2.47 21.73
N PHE A 209 1.35 1.88 21.55
CA PHE A 209 1.96 1.68 20.22
C PHE A 209 1.91 0.24 19.72
N THR A 210 1.09 -0.61 20.35
CA THR A 210 1.02 -2.05 20.02
C THR A 210 0.50 -2.35 18.62
N GLN A 211 -0.37 -1.48 18.10
CA GLN A 211 -0.94 -1.57 16.75
C GLN A 211 -0.27 -0.61 15.75
N TRP A 212 0.80 0.07 16.15
CA TRP A 212 1.61 0.87 15.23
C TRP A 212 2.55 -0.02 14.42
N PRO A 213 3.09 0.44 13.27
CA PRO A 213 3.98 -0.37 12.42
C PRO A 213 5.10 -1.05 13.20
N THR A 214 5.76 -0.35 14.13
CA THR A 214 6.81 -0.94 14.98
C THR A 214 6.28 -1.99 15.96
N GLY A 215 5.08 -1.80 16.51
CA GLY A 215 4.39 -2.78 17.35
C GLY A 215 3.94 -4.00 16.55
N MET A 216 3.60 -3.82 15.28
CA MET A 216 3.21 -4.89 14.35
C MET A 216 4.41 -5.61 13.70
N GLY A 217 5.65 -5.23 14.04
CA GLY A 217 6.84 -6.00 13.67
C GLY A 217 7.70 -5.43 12.56
N PHE A 218 7.55 -4.16 12.21
CA PHE A 218 8.50 -3.44 11.37
C PHE A 218 9.59 -2.78 12.21
N ASP A 219 10.84 -2.82 11.77
CA ASP A 219 11.96 -2.21 12.50
C ASP A 219 11.99 -0.69 12.36
N TYR A 220 11.41 -0.17 11.29
CA TYR A 220 11.40 1.25 10.97
C TYR A 220 10.06 1.69 10.39
N PHE A 221 9.62 2.88 10.77
CA PHE A 221 8.44 3.55 10.24
C PHE A 221 8.74 5.02 9.98
N TYR A 222 8.37 5.51 8.80
CA TYR A 222 8.32 6.93 8.46
C TYR A 222 7.03 7.20 7.70
N GLY A 223 6.11 7.92 8.31
CA GLY A 223 4.79 8.12 7.72
C GLY A 223 3.79 8.78 8.65
N PHE A 224 2.53 8.64 8.30
CA PHE A 224 1.41 9.17 9.05
C PHE A 224 0.44 8.05 9.44
N VAL A 225 -0.31 8.28 10.54
CA VAL A 225 -1.34 7.37 11.05
C VAL A 225 -2.70 7.97 10.75
N GLY A 226 -3.55 7.19 10.06
CA GLY A 226 -4.87 7.61 9.61
C GLY A 226 -5.09 7.41 8.10
N GLY A 227 -6.28 7.79 7.62
CA GLY A 227 -6.73 7.57 6.25
C GLY A 227 -6.05 8.47 5.21
N ASP A 228 -5.66 9.68 5.60
CA ASP A 228 -5.08 10.68 4.72
C ASP A 228 -4.11 11.62 5.45
N ALA A 229 -3.39 12.45 4.71
CA ALA A 229 -2.55 13.49 5.29
C ALA A 229 -2.34 14.65 4.31
N ASN A 230 -2.27 15.88 4.85
CA ASN A 230 -1.75 17.01 4.11
C ASN A 230 -0.29 16.75 3.71
N GLN A 231 0.05 16.89 2.42
CA GLN A 231 1.39 16.57 1.94
C GLN A 231 2.39 17.71 2.15
N TRP A 232 1.93 18.92 2.46
CA TRP A 232 2.75 20.09 2.73
C TRP A 232 3.09 20.30 4.20
N GLY A 233 2.24 19.79 5.10
CA GLY A 233 2.40 19.90 6.55
C GLY A 233 1.67 18.77 7.29
N PRO A 234 2.11 17.51 7.13
CA PRO A 234 1.42 16.35 7.72
C PRO A 234 1.67 16.21 9.21
N ASN A 235 0.78 15.46 9.87
CA ASN A 235 1.07 14.88 11.18
C ASN A 235 1.98 13.65 10.97
N LEU A 236 3.29 13.84 11.01
CA LEU A 236 4.30 12.88 10.58
C LEU A 236 5.03 12.24 11.76
N PHE A 237 5.37 10.96 11.61
CA PHE A 237 6.07 10.19 12.62
C PHE A 237 7.31 9.49 12.05
N ARG A 238 8.35 9.40 12.90
CA ARG A 238 9.45 8.45 12.71
C ARG A 238 9.39 7.44 13.86
N ASN A 239 9.11 6.20 13.55
CA ASN A 239 8.72 5.17 14.50
C ASN A 239 7.50 5.62 15.33
N THR A 240 7.69 5.91 16.60
CA THR A 240 6.63 6.41 17.51
C THR A 240 6.81 7.88 17.89
N THR A 241 7.81 8.55 17.29
CA THR A 241 8.12 9.95 17.60
C THR A 241 7.55 10.86 16.52
N GLN A 242 6.73 11.81 16.93
CA GLN A 242 6.23 12.86 16.02
C GLN A 242 7.37 13.77 15.59
N ILE A 243 7.42 14.09 14.30
CA ILE A 243 8.47 14.93 13.71
C ILE A 243 7.84 16.01 12.80
N TYR A 244 8.57 17.08 12.62
CA TYR A 244 8.11 18.26 11.87
C TYR A 244 9.16 18.73 10.84
N PRO A 245 9.56 17.88 9.87
CA PRO A 245 10.64 18.21 8.94
C PRO A 245 10.28 19.35 7.97
N TRP A 246 8.99 19.66 7.84
CA TRP A 246 8.47 20.73 7.00
C TRP A 246 8.60 22.14 7.63
N ILE A 247 8.84 22.24 8.95
CA ILE A 247 9.09 23.54 9.63
C ILE A 247 10.35 24.18 9.04
N GLY A 248 10.24 25.44 8.65
CA GLY A 248 11.30 26.19 7.97
C GLY A 248 11.29 26.06 6.44
N HIS A 249 10.39 25.26 5.90
CA HIS A 249 10.17 25.07 4.48
C HIS A 249 8.82 25.62 4.00
N GLU A 250 8.12 26.31 4.88
CA GLU A 250 6.81 26.89 4.62
C GLU A 250 6.86 27.86 3.43
N GLY A 251 5.82 27.84 2.62
CA GLY A 251 5.67 28.73 1.49
C GLY A 251 5.25 30.14 1.92
N THR A 252 5.37 31.05 0.97
CA THR A 252 4.86 32.41 1.09
C THR A 252 3.64 32.62 0.20
N LEU A 253 2.94 31.51 -0.16
CA LEU A 253 1.73 31.58 -0.97
C LEU A 253 0.66 32.42 -0.27
N LYS A 254 -0.03 33.21 -1.05
CA LYS A 254 -1.13 34.10 -0.62
C LYS A 254 -2.25 34.02 -1.63
N MET A 255 -3.49 33.95 -1.15
CA MET A 255 -4.67 34.18 -1.97
C MET A 255 -5.05 35.63 -1.86
N ASP A 256 -5.09 36.34 -3.00
CA ASP A 256 -5.56 37.73 -3.06
C ASP A 256 -7.10 37.75 -2.99
N ARG A 257 -7.62 38.19 -1.85
CA ARG A 257 -9.06 38.35 -1.58
C ARG A 257 -9.47 39.82 -1.50
N SER A 258 -8.67 40.73 -2.06
CA SER A 258 -8.90 42.16 -1.99
C SER A 258 -10.19 42.57 -2.70
N ASP A 259 -10.59 41.84 -3.75
CA ASP A 259 -11.88 42.01 -4.41
C ASP A 259 -12.85 40.86 -4.04
N PRO A 260 -13.83 41.10 -3.16
CA PRO A 260 -14.80 40.04 -2.77
C PRO A 260 -15.75 39.67 -3.93
N LYS A 261 -15.74 40.38 -5.05
CA LYS A 261 -16.53 40.08 -6.25
C LYS A 261 -15.72 39.32 -7.30
N ALA A 262 -14.41 39.16 -7.08
CA ALA A 262 -13.58 38.40 -8.01
C ALA A 262 -14.09 36.94 -8.15
N GLU A 263 -14.17 36.44 -9.38
CA GLU A 263 -14.55 35.08 -9.68
C GLU A 263 -13.43 34.10 -9.26
N ILE A 264 -12.18 34.52 -9.39
CA ILE A 264 -10.99 33.78 -9.04
C ILE A 264 -10.10 34.62 -8.15
N TRP A 265 -9.64 34.07 -7.04
CA TRP A 265 -8.64 34.70 -6.19
C TRP A 265 -7.23 34.21 -6.61
N PRO A 266 -6.40 35.07 -7.20
CA PRO A 266 -5.06 34.70 -7.60
C PRO A 266 -4.24 34.19 -6.42
N VAL A 267 -3.46 33.14 -6.66
CA VAL A 267 -2.47 32.63 -5.70
C VAL A 267 -1.10 33.11 -6.15
N THR A 268 -0.44 33.91 -5.30
CA THR A 268 0.87 34.50 -5.55
C THR A 268 1.88 34.08 -4.50
N GLY A 269 3.17 34.28 -4.77
CA GLY A 269 4.24 33.93 -3.84
C GLY A 269 4.90 32.61 -4.16
N LYS A 270 5.71 32.15 -3.20
CA LYS A 270 6.52 30.92 -3.34
C LYS A 270 5.85 29.73 -2.70
N GLU A 271 5.77 28.64 -3.44
CA GLU A 271 5.32 27.33 -2.93
C GLU A 271 6.25 26.82 -1.82
N PRO A 272 5.74 26.05 -0.82
CA PRO A 272 6.58 25.37 0.15
C PRO A 272 7.66 24.52 -0.54
N SER A 273 8.88 24.50 0.03
CA SER A 273 9.98 23.75 -0.55
C SER A 273 10.07 22.31 -0.07
N TRP A 274 9.15 21.88 0.78
CA TRP A 274 9.05 20.51 1.30
C TRP A 274 7.70 19.91 0.91
N ASN A 275 7.72 18.64 0.50
CA ASN A 275 6.52 17.86 0.23
C ASN A 275 6.75 16.41 0.69
N LEU A 276 5.74 15.77 1.28
CA LEU A 276 5.86 14.44 1.87
C LEU A 276 6.24 13.37 0.83
N ILE A 277 5.78 13.47 -0.41
CA ILE A 277 6.09 12.47 -1.46
C ILE A 277 7.60 12.38 -1.68
N THR A 278 8.29 13.50 -1.90
CA THR A 278 9.75 13.53 -2.04
C THR A 278 10.44 13.16 -0.73
N ALA A 279 10.01 13.72 0.41
CA ALA A 279 10.63 13.47 1.70
C ALA A 279 10.57 11.98 2.12
N MET A 280 9.50 11.28 1.74
CA MET A 280 9.35 9.86 2.00
C MET A 280 10.33 9.02 1.16
N ALA A 281 10.53 9.37 -0.10
CA ALA A 281 11.53 8.73 -0.96
C ALA A 281 12.95 8.98 -0.44
N ASP A 282 13.25 10.20 0.00
CA ASP A 282 14.55 10.56 0.58
C ASP A 282 14.83 9.77 1.86
N ASP A 283 13.85 9.65 2.76
CA ASP A 283 14.00 8.88 4.00
C ASP A 283 14.13 7.37 3.74
N ALA A 284 13.41 6.84 2.75
CA ALA A 284 13.55 5.44 2.33
C ALA A 284 14.95 5.14 1.75
N LEU A 285 15.50 6.05 0.94
CA LEU A 285 16.85 5.95 0.40
C LEU A 285 17.89 6.02 1.52
N ASP A 286 17.79 6.98 2.44
CA ASP A 286 18.70 7.12 3.58
C ASP A 286 18.69 5.85 4.45
N TRP A 287 17.50 5.33 4.78
CA TRP A 287 17.38 4.09 5.54
C TRP A 287 18.02 2.89 4.83
N MET A 288 17.77 2.73 3.55
CA MET A 288 18.31 1.64 2.73
C MET A 288 19.84 1.71 2.65
N TYR A 289 20.42 2.90 2.46
CA TYR A 289 21.87 3.09 2.43
C TYR A 289 22.51 2.79 3.79
N ARG A 290 21.90 3.19 4.90
CA ARG A 290 22.38 2.89 6.26
C ARG A 290 22.37 1.40 6.56
N ILE A 291 21.32 0.67 6.19
CA ILE A 291 21.29 -0.80 6.32
C ILE A 291 22.43 -1.43 5.49
N HIS A 292 22.59 -1.00 4.25
CA HIS A 292 23.66 -1.50 3.39
C HIS A 292 25.06 -1.24 3.95
N GLN A 293 25.30 -0.07 4.54
CA GLN A 293 26.59 0.26 5.18
C GLN A 293 26.84 -0.60 6.42
N THR A 294 25.80 -1.00 7.14
CA THR A 294 25.91 -1.82 8.36
C THR A 294 26.17 -3.29 8.02
N ASP A 295 25.38 -3.88 7.15
CA ASP A 295 25.59 -5.23 6.59
C ASP A 295 25.07 -5.28 5.15
N PRO A 296 25.94 -5.18 4.15
CA PRO A 296 25.54 -5.20 2.74
C PRO A 296 24.87 -6.51 2.29
N ARG A 297 24.98 -7.58 3.07
CA ARG A 297 24.39 -8.88 2.77
C ARG A 297 22.99 -9.05 3.38
N GLN A 298 22.60 -8.20 4.32
CA GLN A 298 21.27 -8.26 4.93
C GLN A 298 20.22 -7.93 3.88
N PRO A 299 19.26 -8.80 3.61
CA PRO A 299 18.15 -8.47 2.74
C PRO A 299 17.21 -7.49 3.43
N ILE A 300 16.60 -6.63 2.64
CA ILE A 300 15.68 -5.60 3.11
C ILE A 300 14.27 -5.86 2.60
N PHE A 301 13.29 -5.53 3.42
CA PHE A 301 11.89 -5.46 3.07
C PHE A 301 11.39 -4.04 3.26
N ILE A 302 10.88 -3.44 2.21
CA ILE A 302 10.26 -2.12 2.22
C ILE A 302 8.79 -2.27 1.86
N TRP A 303 7.90 -1.88 2.78
CA TRP A 303 6.50 -1.61 2.55
C TRP A 303 6.35 -0.13 2.23
N TYR A 304 6.26 0.23 0.93
CA TYR A 304 6.22 1.61 0.43
C TYR A 304 4.79 1.96 0.02
N VAL A 305 4.10 2.73 0.85
CA VAL A 305 2.67 2.99 0.75
C VAL A 305 2.37 4.48 0.84
N PRO A 306 2.71 5.26 -0.20
CA PRO A 306 2.41 6.68 -0.21
C PRO A 306 0.90 6.91 -0.06
N GLY A 307 0.52 8.06 0.54
CA GLY A 307 -0.87 8.48 0.58
C GLY A 307 -1.39 8.96 -0.77
N ALA A 308 -0.53 9.10 -1.78
CA ALA A 308 -0.95 9.43 -3.13
C ALA A 308 -1.51 8.16 -3.83
N SER A 309 -2.65 8.27 -4.53
CA SER A 309 -3.31 9.51 -4.98
C SER A 309 -4.58 9.87 -4.19
N HIS A 310 -4.73 9.44 -2.95
CA HIS A 310 -5.84 9.85 -2.08
C HIS A 310 -5.85 11.38 -1.89
N ALA A 311 -7.04 11.95 -1.73
CA ALA A 311 -7.17 13.34 -1.35
C ALA A 311 -6.55 13.62 0.04
N PRO A 312 -6.01 14.83 0.30
CA PRO A 312 -5.94 15.96 -0.63
C PRO A 312 -4.90 15.73 -1.72
N HIS A 313 -5.24 16.09 -2.97
CA HIS A 313 -4.31 15.98 -4.08
C HIS A 313 -3.32 17.14 -4.02
N HIS A 314 -2.09 16.89 -3.58
CA HIS A 314 -1.06 17.89 -3.31
C HIS A 314 0.24 17.65 -4.10
N PRO A 315 0.21 17.71 -5.45
CA PRO A 315 1.43 17.74 -6.24
C PRO A 315 2.12 19.10 -6.12
N THR A 316 3.40 19.20 -6.53
CA THR A 316 4.02 20.52 -6.73
C THR A 316 3.49 21.18 -7.99
N ARG A 317 3.58 22.51 -8.06
CA ARG A 317 3.20 23.30 -9.25
C ARG A 317 3.91 22.82 -10.51
N GLU A 318 5.19 22.49 -10.38
CA GLU A 318 5.99 21.96 -11.48
C GLU A 318 5.31 20.74 -12.13
N TRP A 319 4.78 19.83 -11.33
CA TRP A 319 4.09 18.66 -11.85
C TRP A 319 2.73 18.98 -12.44
N VAL A 320 2.00 19.93 -11.85
CA VAL A 320 0.74 20.42 -12.43
C VAL A 320 0.99 21.07 -13.80
N ASP A 321 2.02 21.91 -13.93
CA ASP A 321 2.37 22.57 -15.19
C ASP A 321 2.78 21.55 -16.26
N LYS A 322 3.52 20.49 -15.89
CA LYS A 322 3.87 19.40 -16.81
C LYS A 322 2.64 18.69 -17.35
N ILE A 323 1.68 18.35 -16.49
CA ILE A 323 0.45 17.67 -16.91
C ILE A 323 -0.43 18.60 -17.73
N HIS A 324 -0.60 19.85 -17.30
CA HIS A 324 -1.37 20.86 -18.03
C HIS A 324 -0.89 21.02 -19.47
N ALA A 325 0.43 21.09 -19.69
CA ALA A 325 1.03 21.21 -21.01
C ALA A 325 0.77 20.00 -21.94
N MET A 326 0.31 18.88 -21.41
CA MET A 326 -0.01 17.67 -22.20
C MET A 326 -1.43 17.68 -22.78
N HIS A 327 -2.31 18.55 -22.31
CA HIS A 327 -3.70 18.65 -22.78
C HIS A 327 -4.48 17.31 -22.78
N LEU A 328 -4.29 16.50 -21.73
CA LEU A 328 -4.81 15.14 -21.69
C LEU A 328 -6.33 15.07 -21.48
N PHE A 329 -6.95 16.13 -20.96
CA PHE A 329 -8.31 16.11 -20.41
C PHE A 329 -9.27 17.09 -21.10
N ASP A 330 -8.83 17.83 -22.11
CA ASP A 330 -9.59 18.93 -22.75
C ASP A 330 -10.93 18.49 -23.37
N ASP A 331 -11.03 17.23 -23.83
CA ASP A 331 -12.24 16.66 -24.47
C ASP A 331 -13.24 16.09 -23.46
N GLY A 332 -12.92 16.08 -22.16
CA GLY A 332 -13.80 15.62 -21.10
C GLY A 332 -13.73 14.13 -20.80
N TYR A 333 -14.40 13.73 -19.72
CA TYR A 333 -14.22 12.42 -19.11
C TYR A 333 -14.74 11.26 -19.96
N GLU A 334 -15.83 11.39 -20.76
CA GLU A 334 -16.30 10.33 -21.64
C GLU A 334 -15.29 10.07 -22.77
N LYS A 335 -14.70 11.12 -23.35
CA LYS A 335 -13.68 10.96 -24.39
C LYS A 335 -12.37 10.41 -23.87
N VAL A 336 -11.96 10.83 -22.68
CA VAL A 336 -10.83 10.22 -21.97
C VAL A 336 -11.08 8.74 -21.72
N ARG A 337 -12.29 8.38 -21.26
CA ARG A 337 -12.71 7.00 -21.04
C ARG A 337 -12.66 6.16 -22.32
N GLU A 338 -13.13 6.69 -23.43
CA GLU A 338 -13.04 6.02 -24.74
C GLU A 338 -11.58 5.78 -25.15
N ARG A 339 -10.69 6.77 -24.96
CA ARG A 339 -9.24 6.63 -25.23
C ARG A 339 -8.61 5.55 -24.36
N ILE A 340 -8.88 5.58 -23.05
CA ILE A 340 -8.41 4.58 -22.10
C ILE A 340 -8.82 3.19 -22.56
N PHE A 341 -10.10 2.99 -22.89
CA PHE A 341 -10.63 1.71 -23.33
C PHE A 341 -9.93 1.20 -24.61
N ALA A 342 -9.71 2.09 -25.57
CA ALA A 342 -8.96 1.76 -26.78
C ALA A 342 -7.51 1.38 -26.49
N ASN A 343 -6.84 2.10 -25.59
CA ASN A 343 -5.50 1.78 -25.13
C ASN A 343 -5.43 0.42 -24.45
N GLN A 344 -6.40 0.11 -23.57
CA GLN A 344 -6.51 -1.16 -22.87
C GLN A 344 -6.61 -2.35 -23.83
N LYS A 345 -7.42 -2.24 -24.88
CA LYS A 345 -7.50 -3.24 -25.96
C LYS A 345 -6.18 -3.36 -26.70
N LYS A 346 -5.57 -2.24 -27.08
CA LYS A 346 -4.28 -2.22 -27.78
C LYS A 346 -3.16 -2.88 -26.96
N LEU A 347 -3.14 -2.68 -25.64
CA LEU A 347 -2.18 -3.30 -24.72
C LEU A 347 -2.51 -4.76 -24.41
N GLY A 348 -3.71 -5.23 -24.72
CA GLY A 348 -4.18 -6.57 -24.42
C GLY A 348 -4.43 -6.80 -22.92
N VAL A 349 -4.65 -5.73 -22.15
CA VAL A 349 -4.96 -5.83 -20.71
C VAL A 349 -6.44 -6.12 -20.45
N ILE A 350 -7.28 -5.97 -21.48
CA ILE A 350 -8.68 -6.41 -21.50
C ILE A 350 -8.94 -7.24 -22.77
N PRO A 351 -10.03 -8.07 -22.82
CA PRO A 351 -10.43 -8.79 -24.02
C PRO A 351 -10.70 -7.87 -25.21
N GLN A 352 -10.44 -8.34 -26.44
CA GLN A 352 -10.69 -7.55 -27.64
C GLN A 352 -12.19 -7.34 -27.93
N ASP A 353 -13.01 -8.29 -27.50
CA ASP A 353 -14.47 -8.29 -27.60
C ASP A 353 -15.18 -7.63 -26.42
N GLU A 354 -14.43 -7.09 -25.46
CA GLU A 354 -15.02 -6.34 -24.34
C GLU A 354 -15.82 -5.14 -24.87
N GLU A 355 -16.95 -4.85 -24.23
CA GLU A 355 -17.79 -3.69 -24.54
C GLU A 355 -17.72 -2.65 -23.42
N LEU A 356 -17.55 -1.39 -23.81
CA LEU A 356 -17.53 -0.29 -22.84
C LEU A 356 -18.94 -0.06 -22.29
N THR A 357 -19.10 -0.16 -20.98
CA THR A 357 -20.39 0.11 -20.33
C THR A 357 -20.89 1.52 -20.65
N PRO A 358 -22.21 1.75 -20.78
CA PRO A 358 -22.76 3.07 -21.03
C PRO A 358 -22.37 4.08 -19.93
N TRP A 359 -22.34 5.36 -20.32
CA TRP A 359 -22.19 6.43 -19.32
C TRP A 359 -23.45 6.51 -18.43
N PRO A 360 -23.31 6.65 -17.10
CA PRO A 360 -24.45 6.66 -16.17
C PRO A 360 -25.11 8.05 -16.11
N ASN A 361 -25.86 8.41 -17.15
CA ASN A 361 -26.47 9.74 -17.30
C ASN A 361 -27.44 10.14 -16.18
N ASP A 362 -27.95 9.19 -15.44
CA ASP A 362 -28.79 9.38 -14.26
C ASP A 362 -28.02 9.72 -12.98
N LEU A 363 -26.72 9.46 -12.97
CA LEU A 363 -25.84 9.70 -11.83
C LEU A 363 -24.83 10.83 -12.08
N LEU A 364 -24.29 10.89 -13.28
CA LEU A 364 -23.21 11.82 -13.66
C LEU A 364 -23.62 12.63 -14.88
N THR A 365 -23.56 13.96 -14.76
CA THR A 365 -23.88 14.87 -15.86
C THR A 365 -22.92 14.64 -17.03
N PRO A 366 -23.41 14.38 -18.26
CA PRO A 366 -22.56 14.28 -19.44
C PRO A 366 -21.74 15.55 -19.69
N TRP A 367 -20.51 15.38 -20.18
CA TRP A 367 -19.59 16.51 -20.39
C TRP A 367 -20.15 17.63 -21.25
N ASP A 368 -20.89 17.28 -22.32
CA ASP A 368 -21.49 18.24 -23.23
C ASP A 368 -22.59 19.10 -22.58
N LYS A 369 -23.16 18.66 -21.47
CA LYS A 369 -24.19 19.36 -20.69
C LYS A 369 -23.63 20.28 -19.61
N LEU A 370 -22.33 20.21 -19.34
CA LEU A 370 -21.68 21.06 -18.35
C LEU A 370 -21.53 22.48 -18.87
N THR A 371 -21.58 23.46 -17.95
CA THR A 371 -21.25 24.85 -18.26
C THR A 371 -19.76 25.02 -18.58
N PRO A 372 -19.36 26.07 -19.32
CA PRO A 372 -17.94 26.35 -19.57
C PRO A 372 -17.09 26.45 -18.28
N GLU A 373 -17.65 27.05 -17.23
CA GLU A 373 -17.02 27.20 -15.93
C GLU A 373 -16.81 25.86 -15.25
N ALA A 374 -17.83 24.97 -15.28
CA ALA A 374 -17.72 23.63 -14.74
C ALA A 374 -16.66 22.79 -15.48
N LYS A 375 -16.63 22.86 -16.81
CA LYS A 375 -15.59 22.20 -17.64
C LYS A 375 -14.20 22.69 -17.26
N LYS A 376 -14.00 24.00 -17.14
CA LYS A 376 -12.72 24.60 -16.74
C LYS A 376 -12.29 24.10 -15.36
N LEU A 377 -13.20 24.10 -14.39
CA LEU A 377 -12.93 23.64 -13.05
C LEU A 377 -12.57 22.14 -13.01
N TYR A 378 -13.35 21.29 -13.71
CA TYR A 378 -13.15 19.84 -13.68
C TYR A 378 -11.85 19.42 -14.40
N ILE A 379 -11.44 20.16 -15.45
CA ILE A 379 -10.12 19.99 -16.05
C ILE A 379 -9.03 20.29 -15.02
N ARG A 380 -9.11 21.42 -14.31
CA ARG A 380 -8.14 21.77 -13.27
C ARG A 380 -8.07 20.69 -12.17
N GLN A 381 -9.19 20.17 -11.74
CA GLN A 381 -9.27 19.12 -10.72
C GLN A 381 -8.50 17.85 -11.15
N VAL A 382 -8.76 17.39 -12.36
CA VAL A 382 -8.13 16.17 -12.86
C VAL A 382 -6.66 16.36 -13.23
N GLU A 383 -6.25 17.53 -13.67
CA GLU A 383 -4.84 17.85 -13.89
C GLU A 383 -4.04 17.81 -12.59
N VAL A 384 -4.59 18.31 -11.49
CA VAL A 384 -3.98 18.23 -10.17
C VAL A 384 -3.90 16.77 -9.68
N PHE A 385 -4.95 15.97 -9.87
CA PHE A 385 -4.91 14.53 -9.57
C PHE A 385 -3.86 13.80 -10.41
N ALA A 386 -3.84 14.03 -11.72
CA ALA A 386 -2.90 13.37 -12.63
C ALA A 386 -1.44 13.76 -12.33
N ALA A 387 -1.22 15.04 -11.97
CA ALA A 387 0.08 15.52 -11.52
C ALA A 387 0.55 14.82 -10.24
N TYR A 388 -0.37 14.57 -9.31
CA TYR A 388 -0.11 13.88 -8.06
C TYR A 388 0.28 12.41 -8.29
N VAL A 389 -0.42 11.71 -9.20
CA VAL A 389 -0.08 10.34 -9.63
C VAL A 389 1.29 10.30 -10.30
N ALA A 390 1.55 11.17 -11.28
CA ALA A 390 2.81 11.18 -12.02
C ALA A 390 4.01 11.54 -11.13
N TYR A 391 3.84 12.48 -10.22
CA TYR A 391 4.84 12.83 -9.22
C TYR A 391 5.17 11.65 -8.30
N ASN A 392 4.15 10.96 -7.81
CA ASN A 392 4.33 9.79 -6.97
C ASN A 392 5.07 8.66 -7.70
N ASP A 393 4.71 8.37 -8.96
CA ASP A 393 5.43 7.37 -9.79
C ASP A 393 6.90 7.74 -10.00
N HIS A 394 7.20 9.03 -10.17
CA HIS A 394 8.57 9.52 -10.26
C HIS A 394 9.38 9.22 -8.99
N GLU A 395 8.84 9.52 -7.81
CA GLU A 395 9.52 9.31 -6.53
C GLU A 395 9.67 7.82 -6.19
N ILE A 396 8.70 6.98 -6.56
CA ILE A 396 8.84 5.52 -6.52
C ILE A 396 10.03 5.07 -7.40
N GLY A 397 10.18 5.69 -8.57
CA GLY A 397 11.32 5.45 -9.46
C GLY A 397 12.67 5.73 -8.81
N ARG A 398 12.76 6.76 -7.96
CA ARG A 398 13.97 7.06 -7.18
C ARG A 398 14.27 5.97 -6.15
N VAL A 399 13.26 5.46 -5.46
CA VAL A 399 13.45 4.35 -4.49
C VAL A 399 13.96 3.08 -5.20
N ILE A 400 13.40 2.75 -6.37
CA ILE A 400 13.87 1.61 -7.18
C ILE A 400 15.31 1.84 -7.65
N LYS A 401 15.65 3.06 -8.06
CA LYS A 401 17.02 3.45 -8.43
C LYS A 401 18.01 3.23 -7.28
N GLY A 402 17.58 3.41 -6.03
CA GLY A 402 18.41 3.11 -4.86
C GLY A 402 18.82 1.64 -4.78
N PHE A 403 17.95 0.68 -5.12
CA PHE A 403 18.35 -0.73 -5.23
C PHE A 403 19.36 -0.97 -6.36
N GLU A 404 19.20 -0.27 -7.48
CA GLU A 404 20.16 -0.33 -8.59
C GLU A 404 21.54 0.21 -8.17
N ASP A 405 21.57 1.39 -7.52
CA ASP A 405 22.82 2.04 -7.06
C ASP A 405 23.57 1.21 -6.02
N LEU A 406 22.88 0.40 -5.25
CA LEU A 406 23.46 -0.56 -4.31
C LEU A 406 23.82 -1.92 -4.94
N GLY A 407 23.60 -2.10 -6.25
CA GLY A 407 23.83 -3.39 -6.92
C GLY A 407 22.92 -4.51 -6.43
N LYS A 408 21.73 -4.17 -5.90
CA LYS A 408 20.78 -5.13 -5.32
C LYS A 408 19.58 -5.42 -6.23
N LEU A 409 19.38 -4.67 -7.31
CA LEU A 409 18.16 -4.73 -8.14
C LEU A 409 17.90 -6.13 -8.70
N ASP A 410 18.94 -6.82 -9.22
CA ASP A 410 18.82 -8.16 -9.82
C ASP A 410 18.36 -9.24 -8.81
N ASN A 411 18.54 -8.99 -7.50
CA ASN A 411 18.08 -9.86 -6.42
C ASN A 411 16.99 -9.18 -5.59
N THR A 412 16.08 -8.44 -6.25
CA THR A 412 14.97 -7.74 -5.60
C THR A 412 13.66 -8.13 -6.28
N LEU A 413 12.71 -8.62 -5.48
CA LEU A 413 11.32 -8.76 -5.90
C LEU A 413 10.63 -7.40 -5.72
N ILE A 414 10.18 -6.81 -6.83
CA ILE A 414 9.38 -5.59 -6.82
C ILE A 414 7.94 -5.98 -7.15
N ILE A 415 7.02 -5.60 -6.27
CA ILE A 415 5.58 -5.72 -6.47
C ILE A 415 5.02 -4.30 -6.44
N TYR A 416 4.47 -3.84 -7.55
CA TYR A 416 3.85 -2.53 -7.64
C TYR A 416 2.35 -2.70 -7.86
N GLN A 417 1.60 -2.65 -6.77
CA GLN A 417 0.14 -2.62 -6.79
C GLN A 417 -0.32 -1.18 -6.95
N ASN A 418 -1.10 -0.93 -8.01
CA ASN A 418 -1.73 0.36 -8.25
C ASN A 418 -3.11 0.37 -7.59
N GLY A 419 -3.24 1.16 -6.55
CA GLY A 419 -4.45 1.31 -5.76
C GLY A 419 -4.74 0.20 -4.75
N ASP A 420 -5.28 0.58 -3.62
CA ASP A 420 -5.82 -0.29 -2.59
C ASP A 420 -7.34 -0.49 -2.72
N ASN A 421 -7.97 0.32 -3.54
CA ASN A 421 -9.37 0.26 -4.00
C ASN A 421 -9.50 1.07 -5.30
N GLY A 422 -10.69 1.10 -5.90
CA GLY A 422 -10.98 1.93 -7.06
C GLY A 422 -10.77 3.42 -6.79
N THR A 423 -10.76 4.21 -7.86
CA THR A 423 -10.63 5.67 -7.78
C THR A 423 -11.73 6.25 -6.90
N SER A 424 -11.37 7.20 -6.02
CA SER A 424 -12.34 7.82 -5.12
C SER A 424 -13.27 8.80 -5.86
N ALA A 425 -14.55 8.78 -5.48
CA ALA A 425 -15.56 9.76 -5.89
C ALA A 425 -16.06 10.60 -4.70
N GLU A 426 -15.30 10.63 -3.62
CA GLU A 426 -15.65 11.33 -2.36
C GLU A 426 -15.63 12.86 -2.50
N GLY A 427 -15.27 13.38 -3.66
CA GLY A 427 -15.50 14.80 -4.03
C GLY A 427 -16.92 15.11 -4.50
N GLY A 428 -17.74 14.08 -4.76
CA GLY A 428 -19.07 14.25 -5.34
C GLY A 428 -19.06 14.61 -6.83
N PRO A 429 -20.26 14.88 -7.42
CA PRO A 429 -20.37 15.16 -8.86
C PRO A 429 -19.53 16.36 -9.33
N GLU A 430 -19.42 17.41 -8.53
CA GLU A 430 -18.71 18.64 -8.87
C GLU A 430 -17.25 18.68 -8.40
N GLY A 431 -16.81 17.63 -7.68
CA GLY A 431 -15.57 17.71 -6.91
C GLY A 431 -15.70 18.65 -5.71
N THR A 432 -14.65 18.81 -4.95
CA THR A 432 -14.65 19.71 -3.79
C THR A 432 -13.29 20.31 -3.53
N PHE A 433 -13.26 21.60 -3.15
CA PHE A 433 -12.06 22.24 -2.65
C PHE A 433 -11.67 21.74 -1.23
N SER A 434 -12.65 21.20 -0.50
CA SER A 434 -12.45 20.66 0.84
C SER A 434 -13.26 19.39 1.02
N GLU A 435 -12.61 18.24 1.00
CA GLU A 435 -13.25 16.94 1.25
C GLU A 435 -13.89 16.87 2.65
N VAL A 436 -13.27 17.50 3.65
CA VAL A 436 -13.84 17.59 5.00
C VAL A 436 -15.19 18.31 4.99
N ALA A 437 -15.33 19.36 4.18
CA ALA A 437 -16.62 20.04 4.01
C ALA A 437 -17.65 19.11 3.35
N PHE A 438 -17.24 18.35 2.34
CA PHE A 438 -18.10 17.39 1.66
C PHE A 438 -18.64 16.30 2.62
N PHE A 439 -17.79 15.71 3.46
CA PHE A 439 -18.21 14.73 4.48
C PHE A 439 -19.17 15.32 5.52
N ASN A 440 -19.11 16.62 5.75
CA ASN A 440 -20.08 17.33 6.60
C ASN A 440 -21.34 17.81 5.84
N GLY A 441 -21.58 17.30 4.62
CA GLY A 441 -22.78 17.60 3.83
C GLY A 441 -22.73 18.97 3.12
N VAL A 442 -21.59 19.65 3.15
CA VAL A 442 -21.40 20.96 2.46
C VAL A 442 -20.92 20.69 1.03
N ARG A 443 -21.73 21.10 0.07
CA ARG A 443 -21.45 20.95 -1.38
C ARG A 443 -21.44 22.32 -2.04
N PRO A 444 -20.26 22.99 -2.09
CA PRO A 444 -20.17 24.31 -2.69
C PRO A 444 -20.41 24.21 -4.20
N PRO A 445 -21.26 25.09 -4.76
CA PRO A 445 -21.51 25.09 -6.21
C PRO A 445 -20.25 25.56 -6.99
N VAL A 446 -20.26 25.31 -8.29
CA VAL A 446 -19.12 25.57 -9.18
C VAL A 446 -18.61 27.03 -9.09
N ASP A 447 -19.52 28.01 -9.07
CA ASP A 447 -19.14 29.44 -8.98
C ASP A 447 -18.41 29.80 -7.68
N VAL A 448 -18.75 29.13 -6.57
CA VAL A 448 -18.02 29.27 -5.30
C VAL A 448 -16.64 28.61 -5.39
N GLN A 449 -16.58 27.40 -5.95
CA GLN A 449 -15.33 26.66 -6.09
C GLN A 449 -14.35 27.34 -7.06
N MET A 450 -14.85 28.01 -8.10
CA MET A 450 -14.04 28.81 -9.06
C MET A 450 -13.24 29.91 -8.39
N LYS A 451 -13.69 30.43 -7.23
CA LYS A 451 -12.92 31.42 -6.46
C LYS A 451 -11.60 30.83 -5.92
N PHE A 452 -11.51 29.52 -5.79
CA PHE A 452 -10.33 28.80 -5.32
C PHE A 452 -9.55 28.14 -6.46
N TYR A 453 -9.87 28.44 -7.73
CA TYR A 453 -9.32 27.77 -8.90
C TYR A 453 -7.79 27.67 -8.89
N GLU A 454 -7.10 28.78 -8.54
CA GLU A 454 -5.64 28.81 -8.50
C GLU A 454 -5.04 28.12 -7.26
N ALA A 455 -5.87 27.82 -6.25
CA ALA A 455 -5.44 27.20 -4.99
C ALA A 455 -5.57 25.67 -4.98
N TRP A 456 -6.13 25.08 -6.05
CA TRP A 456 -6.20 23.63 -6.17
C TRP A 456 -4.80 23.02 -6.21
N GLY A 457 -4.54 22.04 -5.32
CA GLY A 457 -3.24 21.37 -5.18
C GLY A 457 -2.26 22.06 -4.24
N THR A 458 -2.58 23.28 -3.76
CA THR A 458 -1.73 24.00 -2.80
C THR A 458 -2.05 23.62 -1.35
N GLU A 459 -1.23 24.08 -0.41
CA GLU A 459 -1.44 23.89 1.03
C GLU A 459 -2.75 24.47 1.57
N PHE A 460 -3.43 25.33 0.80
CA PHE A 460 -4.72 25.92 1.18
C PHE A 460 -5.92 25.01 0.90
N ALA A 461 -5.72 23.98 0.08
CA ALA A 461 -6.77 23.08 -0.36
C ALA A 461 -6.76 21.77 0.42
N TYR A 462 -7.93 21.16 0.54
CA TYR A 462 -8.09 19.75 0.90
C TYR A 462 -8.96 19.12 -0.19
N ASN A 463 -8.44 19.13 -1.40
CA ASN A 463 -9.20 19.03 -2.63
C ASN A 463 -9.37 17.59 -3.14
N HIS A 464 -10.53 17.38 -3.77
CA HIS A 464 -10.87 16.13 -4.45
C HIS A 464 -11.54 16.42 -5.80
N MET A 465 -11.25 15.60 -6.82
CA MET A 465 -11.80 15.77 -8.17
C MET A 465 -13.27 15.33 -8.26
N SER A 466 -13.95 15.71 -9.36
CA SER A 466 -15.32 15.34 -9.66
C SER A 466 -15.46 13.85 -9.99
N ALA A 467 -16.57 13.24 -9.57
CA ALA A 467 -16.84 11.81 -9.72
C ALA A 467 -16.88 11.32 -11.18
N GLY A 468 -17.09 12.21 -12.15
CA GLY A 468 -17.00 11.85 -13.56
C GLY A 468 -15.61 11.38 -13.98
N TRP A 469 -14.57 11.98 -13.41
CA TRP A 469 -13.19 11.51 -13.62
C TRP A 469 -12.92 10.19 -12.92
N SER A 470 -13.45 10.00 -11.72
CA SER A 470 -13.33 8.73 -10.99
C SER A 470 -13.91 7.58 -11.81
N TRP A 471 -15.11 7.79 -12.38
CA TRP A 471 -15.71 6.80 -13.29
C TRP A 471 -14.84 6.49 -14.49
N ALA A 472 -14.23 7.49 -15.10
CA ALA A 472 -13.34 7.31 -16.25
C ALA A 472 -12.08 6.52 -15.88
N PHE A 473 -11.53 6.72 -14.70
CA PHE A 473 -10.29 6.07 -14.23
C PHE A 473 -10.48 4.64 -13.71
N ASP A 474 -11.70 4.16 -13.59
CA ASP A 474 -12.00 2.74 -13.28
C ASP A 474 -12.34 1.90 -14.53
N THR A 475 -12.21 2.50 -15.73
CA THR A 475 -12.44 1.81 -17.02
C THR A 475 -11.63 0.50 -17.11
N PRO A 476 -12.20 -0.62 -17.61
CA PRO A 476 -13.48 -0.75 -18.31
C PRO A 476 -14.68 -0.93 -17.38
N PHE A 477 -14.42 -1.00 -16.08
CA PHE A 477 -15.41 -1.34 -15.06
C PHE A 477 -16.34 -0.16 -14.78
N ASP A 478 -17.47 -0.46 -14.17
CA ASP A 478 -18.41 0.51 -13.65
C ASP A 478 -18.22 0.70 -12.14
N TRP A 479 -18.64 1.86 -11.65
CA TRP A 479 -18.47 2.32 -10.28
C TRP A 479 -17.01 2.56 -9.90
N PHE A 480 -16.77 2.81 -8.59
CA PHE A 480 -15.54 3.33 -8.02
C PHE A 480 -15.43 2.93 -6.53
N LYS A 481 -14.46 3.40 -5.81
CA LYS A 481 -14.25 3.21 -4.35
C LYS A 481 -15.58 3.13 -3.59
N GLN A 482 -15.64 2.35 -2.54
CA GLN A 482 -16.81 2.02 -1.69
C GLN A 482 -17.81 1.01 -2.30
N ASN A 483 -17.72 0.70 -3.58
CA ASN A 483 -18.67 -0.18 -4.26
C ASN A 483 -18.12 -1.61 -4.42
N ALA A 484 -18.27 -2.44 -3.39
CA ALA A 484 -17.77 -3.82 -3.38
C ALA A 484 -18.52 -4.77 -4.34
N SER A 485 -19.73 -4.41 -4.77
CA SER A 485 -20.56 -5.21 -5.69
C SER A 485 -20.25 -4.97 -7.16
N ARG A 486 -19.33 -4.05 -7.47
CA ARG A 486 -18.94 -3.66 -8.83
C ARG A 486 -17.43 -3.64 -8.95
N LEU A 487 -16.93 -3.99 -10.12
CA LEU A 487 -15.49 -4.22 -10.31
C LEU A 487 -14.66 -2.94 -10.24
N GLY A 488 -15.20 -1.77 -10.58
CA GLY A 488 -14.47 -0.50 -10.48
C GLY A 488 -13.99 -0.20 -9.06
N GLY A 489 -14.73 -0.63 -8.03
CA GLY A 489 -14.32 -0.46 -6.63
C GLY A 489 -13.27 -1.46 -6.15
N ILE A 490 -13.13 -2.63 -6.77
CA ILE A 490 -12.39 -3.77 -6.23
C ILE A 490 -11.40 -4.44 -7.18
N ASN A 491 -11.47 -4.22 -8.49
CA ASN A 491 -10.49 -4.81 -9.41
C ASN A 491 -9.36 -3.82 -9.66
N GLN A 492 -8.23 -4.13 -9.11
CA GLN A 492 -7.00 -3.36 -9.24
C GLN A 492 -6.04 -4.03 -10.23
N ASN A 493 -4.86 -3.46 -10.37
CA ASN A 493 -3.79 -4.00 -11.18
C ASN A 493 -2.45 -3.99 -10.45
N MET A 494 -1.56 -4.84 -10.89
CA MET A 494 -0.26 -5.00 -10.27
C MET A 494 0.81 -5.28 -11.32
#